data_1ff1fe1055c0392b3c9d2cae9d51b1f0
#
_entry.id   1ff1fe1055c0392b3c9d2cae9d51b1f0
#
_cell.length_a   1.000
_cell.length_b   1.000
_cell.length_c   1.000
_cell.angle_alpha   90.00
_cell.angle_beta   90.00
_cell.angle_gamma   90.00
#
_symmetry.space_group_name_H-M   'P 1'
#
loop_
_entity.id
_entity.type
_entity.pdbx_description
1 polymer ?
#
loop_
_entity_poly.entity_id
_entity_poly.type
_entity_poly.pdbx_seq_one_letter_code
_entity_poly.pdbx_strand_id
1 'polypeptide(L)'
;MHGQTSKGFTLVELMVVIAVLAILAAVAMPSYRELMDNYRVRKAGEDVVSLISNARSGAVKLHRQVNVSFTTGGSWCAGANAAIEPTGGVLAGTANACTCSDATTCKVDTEELAIPVGKHPGVSMASATNALVFNGVTGATIGLAGSTVVLDSPLNKFSATVTVTPLGQANLVVAEK
;
A
#
# COMPACT_ATOMS: atom_id res chain seq x y z
N MET A 1 -48.64 45.21 1.88
CA MET A 1 -48.10 44.03 1.20
C MET A 1 -47.07 44.51 0.20
N HIS A 2 -45.77 44.35 0.51
CA HIS A 2 -44.68 44.70 -0.39
C HIS A 2 -44.39 43.47 -1.27
N GLY A 3 -44.73 43.56 -2.56
CA GLY A 3 -44.38 42.55 -3.52
C GLY A 3 -42.86 42.56 -3.74
N GLN A 4 -42.18 41.51 -3.32
CA GLN A 4 -40.78 41.29 -3.67
C GLN A 4 -40.73 40.87 -5.14
N THR A 5 -40.17 41.75 -5.99
CA THR A 5 -39.86 41.43 -7.38
C THR A 5 -38.66 40.49 -7.39
N SER A 6 -38.85 39.18 -7.65
CA SER A 6 -37.78 38.25 -7.93
C SER A 6 -37.08 38.63 -9.22
N LYS A 7 -35.85 39.12 -9.13
CA LYS A 7 -34.99 39.38 -10.30
C LYS A 7 -34.51 38.02 -10.82
N GLY A 8 -34.93 37.64 -12.01
CA GLY A 8 -34.44 36.47 -12.72
C GLY A 8 -33.03 36.73 -13.27
N PHE A 9 -32.21 35.66 -13.37
CA PHE A 9 -30.91 35.69 -14.00
C PHE A 9 -31.04 35.91 -15.52
N THR A 10 -30.17 36.76 -16.07
CA THR A 10 -30.10 36.94 -17.53
C THR A 10 -29.30 35.81 -18.17
N LEU A 11 -29.62 35.49 -19.43
CA LEU A 11 -28.87 34.44 -20.19
C LEU A 11 -27.40 34.80 -20.30
N VAL A 12 -27.06 36.07 -20.49
CA VAL A 12 -25.69 36.59 -20.60
C VAL A 12 -24.92 36.36 -19.28
N GLU A 13 -25.55 36.60 -18.14
CA GLU A 13 -24.96 36.43 -16.81
C GLU A 13 -24.60 34.95 -16.59
N LEU A 14 -25.46 34.01 -17.00
CA LEU A 14 -25.17 32.59 -16.95
C LEU A 14 -23.98 32.21 -17.88
N MET A 15 -23.94 32.77 -19.10
CA MET A 15 -22.83 32.49 -20.04
C MET A 15 -21.48 32.98 -19.49
N VAL A 16 -21.45 34.17 -18.85
CA VAL A 16 -20.22 34.68 -18.26
C VAL A 16 -19.78 33.79 -17.08
N VAL A 17 -20.69 33.34 -16.24
CA VAL A 17 -20.36 32.45 -15.10
C VAL A 17 -19.78 31.14 -15.56
N ILE A 18 -20.39 30.48 -16.57
CA ILE A 18 -19.83 29.19 -17.07
C ILE A 18 -18.47 29.38 -17.77
N ALA A 19 -18.28 30.51 -18.47
CA ALA A 19 -16.98 30.82 -19.09
C ALA A 19 -15.87 30.97 -18.04
N VAL A 20 -16.12 31.70 -16.94
CA VAL A 20 -15.17 31.87 -15.85
C VAL A 20 -14.91 30.54 -15.15
N LEU A 21 -15.94 29.73 -14.88
CA LEU A 21 -15.77 28.40 -14.27
C LEU A 21 -14.96 27.48 -15.17
N ALA A 22 -15.13 27.53 -16.49
CA ALA A 22 -14.34 26.72 -17.41
C ALA A 22 -12.84 27.07 -17.37
N ILE A 23 -12.50 28.36 -17.29
CA ILE A 23 -11.11 28.82 -17.15
C ILE A 23 -10.50 28.35 -15.84
N LEU A 24 -11.23 28.51 -14.72
CA LEU A 24 -10.76 28.05 -13.40
C LEU A 24 -10.56 26.52 -13.36
N ALA A 25 -11.50 25.77 -13.95
CA ALA A 25 -11.39 24.32 -14.02
C ALA A 25 -10.16 23.88 -14.86
N ALA A 26 -9.85 24.56 -15.95
CA ALA A 26 -8.70 24.25 -16.79
C ALA A 26 -7.35 24.37 -16.03
N VAL A 27 -7.23 25.33 -15.12
CA VAL A 27 -6.03 25.52 -14.30
C VAL A 27 -5.98 24.53 -13.12
N ALA A 28 -7.13 24.18 -12.53
CA ALA A 28 -7.20 23.31 -11.36
C ALA A 28 -6.96 21.83 -11.69
N MET A 29 -7.33 21.36 -12.89
CA MET A 29 -7.25 19.95 -13.26
C MET A 29 -5.83 19.34 -13.19
N PRO A 30 -4.76 19.96 -13.71
CA PRO A 30 -3.43 19.35 -13.67
C PRO A 30 -2.92 19.19 -12.24
N SER A 31 -3.13 20.19 -11.38
CA SER A 31 -2.73 20.13 -9.97
C SER A 31 -3.47 19.03 -9.20
N TYR A 32 -4.76 18.83 -9.48
CA TYR A 32 -5.55 17.76 -8.87
C TYR A 32 -5.04 16.36 -9.25
N ARG A 33 -4.68 16.15 -10.53
CA ARG A 33 -4.13 14.85 -10.98
C ARG A 33 -2.82 14.49 -10.27
N GLU A 34 -1.95 15.45 -10.08
CA GLU A 34 -0.68 15.26 -9.40
C GLU A 34 -0.86 14.94 -7.91
N LEU A 35 -1.78 15.65 -7.24
CA LEU A 35 -2.17 15.37 -5.87
C LEU A 35 -2.70 13.94 -5.71
N MET A 36 -3.58 13.52 -6.62
CA MET A 36 -4.15 12.17 -6.62
C MET A 36 -3.10 11.09 -6.91
N ASP A 37 -2.10 11.38 -7.74
CA ASP A 37 -1.00 10.48 -8.06
C ASP A 37 -0.14 10.21 -6.81
N ASN A 38 0.25 11.28 -6.10
CA ASN A 38 0.94 11.17 -4.82
C ASN A 38 0.13 10.39 -3.77
N TYR A 39 -1.16 10.72 -3.65
CA TYR A 39 -2.05 10.04 -2.70
C TYR A 39 -2.14 8.53 -2.95
N ARG A 40 -2.24 8.10 -4.22
CA ARG A 40 -2.35 6.68 -4.58
C ARG A 40 -1.10 5.88 -4.20
N VAL A 41 0.08 6.38 -4.54
CA VAL A 41 1.33 5.68 -4.23
C VAL A 41 1.60 5.66 -2.73
N ARG A 42 1.28 6.77 -2.04
CA ARG A 42 1.38 6.85 -0.59
C ARG A 42 0.47 5.83 0.10
N LYS A 43 -0.79 5.73 -0.34
CA LYS A 43 -1.75 4.76 0.21
C LYS A 43 -1.30 3.32 0.00
N ALA A 44 -0.74 3.01 -1.16
CA ALA A 44 -0.16 1.69 -1.42
C ALA A 44 1.02 1.40 -0.48
N GLY A 45 1.91 2.37 -0.26
CA GLY A 45 3.01 2.26 0.68
C GLY A 45 2.55 2.06 2.13
N GLU A 46 1.53 2.79 2.58
CA GLU A 46 0.93 2.64 3.91
C GLU A 46 0.34 1.24 4.13
N ASP A 47 -0.31 0.67 3.11
CA ASP A 47 -0.85 -0.68 3.18
C ASP A 47 0.28 -1.73 3.26
N VAL A 48 1.40 -1.53 2.56
CA VAL A 48 2.59 -2.39 2.68
C VAL A 48 3.21 -2.30 4.07
N VAL A 49 3.35 -1.09 4.65
CA VAL A 49 3.83 -0.90 6.02
C VAL A 49 2.91 -1.59 7.03
N SER A 50 1.60 -1.47 6.85
CA SER A 50 0.60 -2.12 7.71
C SER A 50 0.71 -3.64 7.63
N LEU A 51 0.83 -4.21 6.42
CA LEU A 51 1.03 -5.64 6.21
C LEU A 51 2.29 -6.15 6.92
N ILE A 52 3.42 -5.45 6.78
CA ILE A 52 4.70 -5.80 7.41
C ILE A 52 4.58 -5.72 8.94
N SER A 53 3.95 -4.68 9.47
CA SER A 53 3.73 -4.50 10.91
C SER A 53 2.84 -5.59 11.50
N ASN A 54 1.77 -5.96 10.81
CA ASN A 54 0.87 -7.04 11.20
C ASN A 54 1.56 -8.41 11.14
N ALA A 55 2.37 -8.66 10.10
CA ALA A 55 3.17 -9.86 9.97
C ALA A 55 4.17 -10.02 11.13
N ARG A 56 4.86 -8.93 11.50
CA ARG A 56 5.76 -8.89 12.65
C ARG A 56 5.02 -9.17 13.96
N SER A 57 3.90 -8.51 14.18
CA SER A 57 3.08 -8.69 15.38
C SER A 57 2.55 -10.12 15.48
N GLY A 58 2.11 -10.68 14.35
CA GLY A 58 1.69 -12.06 14.23
C GLY A 58 2.81 -13.06 14.57
N ALA A 59 4.04 -12.80 14.09
CA ALA A 59 5.20 -13.64 14.39
C ALA A 59 5.44 -13.73 15.89
N VAL A 60 5.46 -12.59 16.59
CA VAL A 60 5.68 -12.53 18.06
C VAL A 60 4.51 -13.17 18.81
N LYS A 61 3.26 -12.86 18.40
CA LYS A 61 2.05 -13.40 19.05
C LYS A 61 1.97 -14.92 18.97
N LEU A 62 2.31 -15.48 17.81
CA LEU A 62 2.24 -16.92 17.57
C LEU A 62 3.51 -17.68 17.99
N HIS A 63 4.58 -16.96 18.36
CA HIS A 63 5.93 -17.53 18.60
C HIS A 63 6.44 -18.35 17.39
N ARG A 64 6.11 -17.92 16.17
CA ARG A 64 6.44 -18.59 14.91
C ARG A 64 7.06 -17.63 13.91
N GLN A 65 7.84 -18.18 12.99
CA GLN A 65 8.31 -17.38 11.87
C GLN A 65 7.15 -17.00 10.96
N VAL A 66 7.17 -15.75 10.47
CA VAL A 66 6.25 -15.25 9.45
C VAL A 66 7.05 -14.78 8.26
N ASN A 67 6.71 -15.29 7.09
CA ASN A 67 7.31 -14.92 5.82
C ASN A 67 6.40 -13.92 5.11
N VAL A 68 6.95 -12.78 4.69
CA VAL A 68 6.28 -11.80 3.83
C VAL A 68 6.86 -11.92 2.44
N SER A 69 6.03 -12.21 1.47
CA SER A 69 6.37 -12.36 0.06
C SER A 69 5.79 -11.24 -0.78
N PHE A 70 6.51 -10.86 -1.83
CA PHE A 70 6.14 -9.79 -2.74
C PHE A 70 6.20 -10.29 -4.18
N THR A 71 5.27 -9.85 -5.00
CA THR A 71 5.31 -10.00 -6.46
C THR A 71 5.41 -8.61 -7.08
N THR A 72 6.43 -8.37 -7.88
CA THR A 72 6.72 -7.07 -8.49
C THR A 72 5.98 -6.85 -9.81
N GLY A 73 6.00 -5.63 -10.32
CA GLY A 73 5.40 -5.24 -11.59
C GLY A 73 4.06 -4.52 -11.46
N GLY A 74 3.33 -4.41 -12.57
CA GLY A 74 2.02 -3.72 -12.60
C GLY A 74 0.89 -4.51 -11.94
N SER A 75 1.00 -5.83 -11.91
CA SER A 75 0.07 -6.74 -11.22
C SER A 75 0.65 -7.21 -9.89
N TRP A 76 1.26 -6.28 -9.14
CA TRP A 76 1.90 -6.60 -7.88
C TRP A 76 0.91 -7.02 -6.80
N CYS A 77 1.42 -7.80 -5.88
CA CYS A 77 0.73 -8.17 -4.66
C CYS A 77 1.76 -8.40 -3.53
N ALA A 78 1.28 -8.41 -2.31
CA ALA A 78 2.08 -8.75 -1.14
C ALA A 78 1.26 -9.63 -0.19
N GLY A 79 1.90 -10.54 0.50
CA GLY A 79 1.21 -11.41 1.43
C GLY A 79 2.13 -11.95 2.51
N ALA A 80 1.57 -12.32 3.65
CA ALA A 80 2.30 -12.90 4.75
C ALA A 80 1.73 -14.27 5.14
N ASN A 81 2.62 -15.21 5.48
CA ASN A 81 2.25 -16.54 5.92
C ASN A 81 3.07 -16.96 7.14
N ALA A 82 2.40 -17.51 8.15
CA ALA A 82 3.05 -18.05 9.33
C ALA A 82 3.55 -19.48 9.06
N ALA A 83 4.68 -19.84 9.69
CA ALA A 83 5.14 -21.21 9.70
C ALA A 83 4.09 -22.15 10.33
N ILE A 84 3.96 -23.34 9.74
CA ILE A 84 3.05 -24.38 10.26
C ILE A 84 3.52 -24.80 11.66
N GLU A 85 2.59 -25.13 12.55
CA GLU A 85 2.95 -25.65 13.89
C GLU A 85 3.83 -26.90 13.78
N PRO A 86 4.88 -26.97 14.60
CA PRO A 86 5.66 -28.18 14.66
C PRO A 86 4.79 -29.30 15.24
N THR A 87 4.50 -30.29 14.42
CA THR A 87 3.83 -31.51 14.88
C THR A 87 4.94 -32.47 15.38
N GLY A 88 4.92 -32.81 16.67
CA GLY A 88 5.82 -33.84 17.22
C GLY A 88 7.22 -33.37 17.63
N GLY A 89 7.40 -32.14 18.12
CA GLY A 89 8.67 -31.70 18.75
C GLY A 89 9.79 -31.30 17.77
N VAL A 90 9.49 -31.19 16.50
CA VAL A 90 10.41 -30.60 15.50
C VAL A 90 10.32 -29.09 15.62
N LEU A 91 11.46 -28.39 15.60
CA LEU A 91 11.52 -26.93 15.56
C LEU A 91 10.60 -26.40 14.44
N ALA A 92 9.87 -25.33 14.73
CA ALA A 92 8.97 -24.69 13.78
C ALA A 92 9.64 -24.60 12.39
N GLY A 93 9.02 -25.20 11.37
CA GLY A 93 9.54 -25.17 10.01
C GLY A 93 9.71 -23.74 9.52
N THR A 94 10.54 -23.55 8.51
CA THR A 94 10.66 -22.25 7.83
C THR A 94 9.30 -21.86 7.27
N ALA A 95 8.87 -20.64 7.54
CA ALA A 95 7.63 -20.12 6.96
C ALA A 95 7.75 -20.11 5.43
N ASN A 96 6.86 -20.80 4.76
CA ASN A 96 6.82 -20.81 3.30
C ASN A 96 6.27 -19.48 2.77
N ALA A 97 6.79 -19.06 1.61
CA ALA A 97 6.19 -17.94 0.90
C ALA A 97 4.75 -18.29 0.49
N CYS A 98 3.82 -17.37 0.68
CA CYS A 98 2.46 -17.54 0.16
C CYS A 98 2.33 -16.96 -1.26
N THR A 99 1.35 -17.45 -1.99
CA THR A 99 1.02 -16.92 -3.32
C THR A 99 0.03 -15.78 -3.16
N CYS A 100 0.51 -14.54 -3.09
CA CYS A 100 -0.35 -13.38 -2.82
C CYS A 100 -1.39 -13.07 -3.90
N SER A 101 -1.31 -13.69 -5.08
CA SER A 101 -2.39 -13.66 -6.07
C SER A 101 -3.62 -14.49 -5.62
N ASP A 102 -3.41 -15.44 -4.72
CA ASP A 102 -4.46 -16.17 -4.01
C ASP A 102 -4.35 -15.84 -2.51
N ALA A 103 -5.13 -14.85 -2.08
CA ALA A 103 -5.09 -14.34 -0.70
C ALA A 103 -5.36 -15.44 0.34
N THR A 104 -6.09 -16.49 -0.02
CA THR A 104 -6.42 -17.60 0.88
C THR A 104 -5.21 -18.41 1.33
N THR A 105 -4.10 -18.33 0.58
CA THR A 105 -2.82 -18.98 0.91
C THR A 105 -1.97 -18.17 1.89
N CYS A 106 -2.28 -16.89 2.07
CA CYS A 106 -1.54 -15.96 2.92
C CYS A 106 -2.26 -15.78 4.25
N LYS A 107 -1.92 -16.60 5.23
CA LYS A 107 -2.56 -16.59 6.55
C LYS A 107 -1.56 -16.44 7.67
N VAL A 108 -1.86 -15.53 8.59
CA VAL A 108 -1.17 -15.39 9.87
C VAL A 108 -2.22 -15.59 10.95
N ASP A 109 -2.12 -16.70 11.70
CA ASP A 109 -3.17 -17.22 12.56
C ASP A 109 -4.40 -17.63 11.73
N THR A 110 -5.56 -17.08 12.02
CA THR A 110 -6.82 -17.34 11.30
C THR A 110 -7.15 -16.26 10.27
N GLU A 111 -6.37 -15.16 10.27
CA GLU A 111 -6.63 -14.00 9.42
C GLU A 111 -5.86 -14.06 8.10
N GLU A 112 -6.53 -13.69 7.02
CA GLU A 112 -5.87 -13.47 5.73
C GLU A 112 -5.08 -12.16 5.78
N LEU A 113 -3.77 -12.27 5.55
CA LEU A 113 -2.88 -11.12 5.56
C LEU A 113 -2.24 -10.95 4.18
N ALA A 114 -3.01 -10.32 3.28
CA ALA A 114 -2.58 -10.08 1.90
C ALA A 114 -3.07 -8.73 1.36
N ILE A 115 -2.29 -8.18 0.45
CA ILE A 115 -2.68 -7.10 -0.47
C ILE A 115 -2.88 -7.77 -1.83
N PRO A 116 -4.12 -8.02 -2.25
CA PRO A 116 -4.39 -8.72 -3.50
C PRO A 116 -4.04 -7.87 -4.72
N VAL A 117 -3.81 -8.54 -5.84
CA VAL A 117 -3.62 -7.90 -7.14
C VAL A 117 -4.78 -6.95 -7.45
N GLY A 118 -4.48 -5.74 -7.92
CA GLY A 118 -5.49 -4.77 -8.34
C GLY A 118 -6.08 -3.91 -7.22
N LYS A 119 -5.69 -4.11 -5.95
CA LYS A 119 -6.14 -3.25 -4.83
C LYS A 119 -5.74 -1.78 -5.03
N HIS A 120 -4.60 -1.54 -5.64
CA HIS A 120 -4.08 -0.20 -5.95
C HIS A 120 -3.92 -0.01 -7.46
N PRO A 121 -4.99 0.36 -8.18
CA PRO A 121 -4.97 0.46 -9.63
C PRO A 121 -3.99 1.54 -10.11
N GLY A 122 -3.13 1.14 -11.05
CA GLY A 122 -2.13 2.00 -11.67
C GLY A 122 -0.82 2.15 -10.89
N VAL A 123 -0.77 1.78 -9.61
CA VAL A 123 0.49 1.71 -8.85
C VAL A 123 1.23 0.43 -9.24
N SER A 124 2.54 0.53 -9.48
CA SER A 124 3.40 -0.63 -9.76
C SER A 124 4.45 -0.80 -8.67
N MET A 125 4.85 -2.03 -8.41
CA MET A 125 5.99 -2.32 -7.53
C MET A 125 7.25 -2.47 -8.39
N ALA A 126 8.10 -1.45 -8.37
CA ALA A 126 9.31 -1.41 -9.17
C ALA A 126 10.36 -2.42 -8.69
N SER A 127 10.48 -2.54 -7.38
CA SER A 127 11.38 -3.52 -6.76
C SER A 127 10.90 -3.91 -5.38
N ALA A 128 11.21 -5.14 -4.98
CA ALA A 128 11.06 -5.63 -3.63
C ALA A 128 12.23 -6.55 -3.30
N THR A 129 12.69 -6.50 -2.07
CA THR A 129 13.63 -7.51 -1.57
C THR A 129 12.94 -8.87 -1.57
N ASN A 130 13.66 -9.91 -1.94
CA ASN A 130 13.15 -11.28 -1.82
C ASN A 130 12.71 -11.54 -0.38
N ALA A 131 11.67 -12.31 -0.20
CA ALA A 131 11.02 -12.70 1.04
C ALA A 131 11.62 -12.15 2.36
N LEU A 132 10.81 -11.41 3.10
CA LEU A 132 11.13 -10.88 4.42
C LEU A 132 10.64 -11.86 5.48
N VAL A 133 11.52 -12.41 6.32
CA VAL A 133 11.15 -13.38 7.36
C VAL A 133 11.30 -12.77 8.74
N PHE A 134 10.25 -12.81 9.56
CA PHE A 134 10.26 -12.38 10.95
C PHE A 134 10.49 -13.55 11.90
N ASN A 135 11.33 -13.31 12.91
CA ASN A 135 11.55 -14.25 13.99
C ASN A 135 10.40 -14.21 15.01
N GLY A 136 9.86 -15.37 15.38
CA GLY A 136 8.73 -15.48 16.29
C GLY A 136 9.02 -15.13 17.75
N VAL A 137 10.28 -14.99 18.15
CA VAL A 137 10.66 -14.63 19.53
C VAL A 137 10.95 -13.15 19.67
N THR A 138 11.71 -12.60 18.72
CA THR A 138 12.20 -11.22 18.81
C THR A 138 11.41 -10.24 17.95
N GLY A 139 10.67 -10.72 16.95
CA GLY A 139 10.06 -9.88 15.93
C GLY A 139 11.07 -9.19 15.01
N ALA A 140 12.34 -9.54 15.09
CA ALA A 140 13.40 -9.05 14.23
C ALA A 140 13.38 -9.80 12.89
N THR A 141 13.98 -9.20 11.86
CA THR A 141 14.14 -9.84 10.56
C THR A 141 15.24 -10.89 10.60
N ILE A 142 15.03 -12.03 9.94
CA ILE A 142 16.03 -13.08 9.80
C ILE A 142 16.78 -12.86 8.49
N GLY A 143 18.10 -12.67 8.57
CA GLY A 143 19.04 -12.84 7.46
C GLY A 143 19.39 -11.60 6.63
N LEU A 144 18.70 -10.48 6.69
CA LEU A 144 19.05 -9.31 5.86
C LEU A 144 18.92 -7.98 6.61
N ALA A 145 20.00 -7.23 6.64
CA ALA A 145 19.99 -5.83 7.01
C ALA A 145 19.39 -5.02 5.86
N GLY A 146 18.22 -4.40 6.11
CA GLY A 146 17.65 -3.40 5.20
C GLY A 146 16.92 -3.96 3.98
N SER A 147 15.72 -4.49 4.21
CA SER A 147 14.78 -4.81 3.11
C SER A 147 14.11 -3.54 2.63
N THR A 148 14.06 -3.35 1.31
CA THR A 148 13.36 -2.21 0.69
C THR A 148 12.34 -2.68 -0.32
N VAL A 149 11.19 -1.99 -0.33
CA VAL A 149 10.14 -2.14 -1.35
C VAL A 149 9.91 -0.77 -1.97
N VAL A 150 9.96 -0.69 -3.28
CA VAL A 150 9.74 0.55 -4.03
C VAL A 150 8.48 0.42 -4.87
N LEU A 151 7.57 1.35 -4.67
CA LEU A 151 6.31 1.48 -5.40
C LEU A 151 6.35 2.76 -6.24
N ASP A 152 5.90 2.67 -7.47
CA ASP A 152 5.82 3.79 -8.39
C ASP A 152 4.38 4.22 -8.62
N SER A 153 4.17 5.53 -8.69
CA SER A 153 2.86 6.11 -8.94
C SER A 153 2.38 5.88 -10.38
N PRO A 154 1.06 5.93 -10.65
CA PRO A 154 0.50 5.76 -11.98
C PRO A 154 1.08 6.68 -13.06
N LEU A 155 1.41 7.92 -12.71
CA LEU A 155 2.03 8.88 -13.63
C LEU A 155 3.57 8.84 -13.60
N ASN A 156 4.15 7.93 -12.81
CA ASN A 156 5.59 7.79 -12.60
C ASN A 156 6.29 9.08 -12.12
N LYS A 157 5.55 9.97 -11.45
CA LYS A 157 6.08 11.21 -10.85
C LYS A 157 6.55 11.03 -9.42
N PHE A 158 5.96 10.11 -8.70
CA PHE A 158 6.27 9.85 -7.30
C PHE A 158 6.67 8.40 -7.09
N SER A 159 7.54 8.19 -6.11
CA SER A 159 7.88 6.85 -5.62
C SER A 159 7.69 6.77 -4.11
N ALA A 160 7.15 5.66 -3.64
CA ALA A 160 7.05 5.33 -2.23
C ALA A 160 8.05 4.23 -1.90
N THR A 161 9.00 4.52 -1.04
CA THR A 161 10.02 3.57 -0.57
C THR A 161 9.69 3.13 0.84
N VAL A 162 9.41 1.86 1.02
CA VAL A 162 9.24 1.22 2.33
C VAL A 162 10.54 0.54 2.70
N THR A 163 11.15 0.99 3.79
CA THR A 163 12.41 0.43 4.32
C THR A 163 12.11 -0.32 5.61
N VAL A 164 12.55 -1.57 5.70
CA VAL A 164 12.41 -2.39 6.90
C VAL A 164 13.78 -2.50 7.59
N THR A 165 13.83 -2.09 8.84
CA THR A 165 15.04 -2.20 9.65
C THR A 165 15.31 -3.65 10.11
N PRO A 166 16.53 -4.00 10.52
CA PRO A 166 16.82 -5.32 11.09
C PRO A 166 15.97 -5.66 12.32
N LEU A 167 15.50 -4.63 13.05
CA LEU A 167 14.59 -4.79 14.18
C LEU A 167 13.12 -5.03 13.75
N GLY A 168 12.86 -5.09 12.46
CA GLY A 168 11.53 -5.36 11.91
C GLY A 168 10.60 -4.14 11.88
N GLN A 169 11.12 -2.92 12.00
CA GLN A 169 10.35 -1.70 11.87
C GLN A 169 10.29 -1.26 10.40
N ALA A 170 9.09 -1.00 9.91
CA ALA A 170 8.88 -0.49 8.55
C ALA A 170 8.67 1.03 8.57
N ASN A 171 9.40 1.74 7.72
CA ASN A 171 9.28 3.18 7.51
C ASN A 171 8.92 3.46 6.05
N LEU A 172 8.05 4.44 5.83
CA LEU A 172 7.63 4.89 4.51
C LEU A 172 8.19 6.28 4.22
N VAL A 173 8.82 6.43 3.08
CA VAL A 173 9.22 7.71 2.51
C VAL A 173 8.61 7.84 1.12
N VAL A 174 7.92 8.96 0.85
CA VAL A 174 7.42 9.28 -0.49
C VAL A 174 8.24 10.44 -1.03
N ALA A 175 8.77 10.28 -2.22
CA ALA A 175 9.58 11.29 -2.91
C ALA A 175 9.08 11.50 -4.33
N GLU A 176 9.29 12.69 -4.85
CA GLU A 176 9.16 12.99 -6.28
C GLU A 176 10.36 12.41 -7.02
N LYS A 177 10.13 11.89 -8.22
CA LYS A 177 11.15 11.30 -9.10
C LYS A 177 11.81 12.35 -9.98
#